data_dd2d2b18c3ad70647f724f8adbaf0674
#
_entry.id   dd2d2b18c3ad70647f724f8adbaf0674
#
_cell.length_a   1.000
_cell.length_b   1.000
_cell.length_c   1.000
_cell.angle_alpha   90.00
_cell.angle_beta   90.00
_cell.angle_gamma   90.00
#
_symmetry.space_group_name_H-M   'P 1'
#
loop_
_entity.id
_entity.type
_entity.pdbx_description
1 polymer ?
#
loop_
_entity_poly.entity_id
_entity_poly.type
_entity_poly.pdbx_seq_one_letter_code
_entity_poly.pdbx_strand_id
1 'polypeptide(L)'
;VEPIQPEYIDRILAREAEQGHKVDAILATLGGQTALNAAIQLDRQGILAKHGVELIGANIDAIERGEDRQKFKDIVAKIGGDSARSRVCFNMDEVKETVAELGLPVVVRPSFTMGGLGSGLAFTMEDLERIAGDGLDASPEANVLIEESILGWKEFELELMRDGDDNVVVIASIENVDALGVHTGDSVTVAPALTLTDREFQTMRDQGIAIIREVGVDTGG
;
A
#
# COMPACT_ATOMS: atom_id res chain seq x y z
N VAL A 1 7.32 -1.33 28.71
CA VAL A 1 6.78 -0.97 27.38
C VAL A 1 7.62 0.18 26.87
N GLU A 2 8.18 0.01 25.67
CA GLU A 2 9.07 0.99 25.05
C GLU A 2 8.46 1.45 23.72
N PRO A 3 8.83 2.65 23.23
CA PRO A 3 8.44 3.13 21.91
C PRO A 3 8.95 2.21 20.79
N ILE A 4 8.20 2.10 19.68
CA ILE A 4 8.61 1.38 18.48
C ILE A 4 9.54 2.31 17.67
N GLN A 5 10.78 2.43 18.13
CA GLN A 5 11.85 3.22 17.51
C GLN A 5 13.13 2.40 17.45
N PRO A 6 14.00 2.60 16.44
CA PRO A 6 15.19 1.79 16.23
C PRO A 6 16.10 1.67 17.46
N GLU A 7 16.29 2.75 18.21
CA GLU A 7 17.18 2.78 19.38
C GLU A 7 16.66 1.90 20.53
N TYR A 8 15.35 1.83 20.70
CA TYR A 8 14.76 0.97 21.72
C TYR A 8 14.77 -0.49 21.30
N ILE A 9 14.50 -0.76 20.01
CA ILE A 9 14.57 -2.11 19.46
C ILE A 9 16.01 -2.65 19.56
N ASP A 10 17.02 -1.85 19.20
CA ASP A 10 18.44 -2.22 19.34
C ASP A 10 18.79 -2.63 20.77
N ARG A 11 18.32 -1.86 21.77
CA ARG A 11 18.53 -2.16 23.21
C ARG A 11 17.80 -3.44 23.63
N ILE A 12 16.58 -3.65 23.14
CA ILE A 12 15.81 -4.86 23.45
C ILE A 12 16.52 -6.09 22.89
N LEU A 13 16.95 -6.06 21.63
CA LEU A 13 17.68 -7.15 21.00
C LEU A 13 18.98 -7.48 21.74
N ALA A 14 19.75 -6.46 22.15
CA ALA A 14 20.97 -6.64 22.95
C ALA A 14 20.66 -7.28 24.31
N ARG A 15 19.63 -6.77 25.02
CA ARG A 15 19.24 -7.30 26.32
C ARG A 15 18.77 -8.75 26.28
N GLU A 16 17.94 -9.09 25.31
CA GLU A 16 17.47 -10.48 25.14
C GLU A 16 18.64 -11.43 24.85
N ALA A 17 19.60 -11.00 24.03
CA ALA A 17 20.81 -11.79 23.77
C ALA A 17 21.68 -11.99 25.03
N GLU A 18 21.85 -10.94 25.88
CA GLU A 18 22.55 -11.03 27.16
C GLU A 18 21.89 -12.00 28.14
N GLN A 19 20.57 -12.14 28.07
CA GLN A 19 19.79 -13.07 28.88
C GLN A 19 19.75 -14.51 28.33
N GLY A 20 20.38 -14.76 27.18
CA GLY A 20 20.37 -16.04 26.50
C GLY A 20 19.13 -16.30 25.61
N HIS A 21 18.34 -15.28 25.38
CA HIS A 21 17.15 -15.32 24.53
C HIS A 21 17.42 -14.59 23.20
N LYS A 22 18.34 -15.09 22.39
CA LYS A 22 18.65 -14.48 21.11
C LYS A 22 17.39 -14.44 20.22
N VAL A 23 17.09 -13.27 19.69
CA VAL A 23 16.05 -13.09 18.68
C VAL A 23 16.64 -13.40 17.31
N ASP A 24 16.05 -14.33 16.58
CA ASP A 24 16.51 -14.72 15.24
C ASP A 24 15.76 -13.99 14.13
N ALA A 25 14.50 -13.62 14.36
CA ALA A 25 13.67 -12.98 13.35
C ALA A 25 12.70 -11.93 13.93
N ILE A 26 12.29 -11.00 13.07
CA ILE A 26 11.26 -9.99 13.35
C ILE A 26 10.18 -10.11 12.29
N LEU A 27 8.90 -10.21 12.72
CA LEU A 27 7.73 -10.14 11.86
C LEU A 27 7.14 -8.73 11.91
N ALA A 28 7.42 -7.92 10.87
CA ALA A 28 6.97 -6.53 10.82
C ALA A 28 5.57 -6.36 10.23
N THR A 29 5.11 -7.30 9.42
CA THR A 29 3.85 -7.18 8.66
C THR A 29 2.59 -7.16 9.52
N LEU A 30 2.64 -7.66 10.76
CA LEU A 30 1.50 -7.63 11.71
C LEU A 30 1.40 -6.35 12.55
N GLY A 31 2.37 -5.44 12.43
CA GLY A 31 2.43 -4.22 13.25
C GLY A 31 1.98 -2.94 12.53
N GLY A 32 1.37 -3.08 11.35
CA GLY A 32 0.93 -1.96 10.52
C GLY A 32 2.09 -1.05 10.08
N GLN A 33 1.77 0.14 9.58
CA GLN A 33 2.73 1.09 9.02
C GLN A 33 3.86 1.45 9.98
N THR A 34 3.57 1.52 11.28
CA THR A 34 4.59 1.83 12.30
C THR A 34 5.68 0.77 12.34
N ALA A 35 5.33 -0.52 12.26
CA ALA A 35 6.29 -1.59 12.28
C ALA A 35 7.06 -1.70 10.95
N LEU A 36 6.39 -1.50 9.81
CA LEU A 36 7.04 -1.49 8.49
C LEU A 36 8.08 -0.35 8.41
N ASN A 37 7.72 0.85 8.84
CA ASN A 37 8.65 1.97 8.90
C ASN A 37 9.83 1.72 9.84
N ALA A 38 9.57 1.09 10.99
CA ALA A 38 10.63 0.71 11.92
C ALA A 38 11.57 -0.33 11.30
N ALA A 39 11.04 -1.34 10.59
CA ALA A 39 11.85 -2.36 9.91
C ALA A 39 12.80 -1.75 8.87
N ILE A 40 12.30 -0.83 8.03
CA ILE A 40 13.12 -0.09 7.06
C ILE A 40 14.25 0.69 7.77
N GLN A 41 13.93 1.35 8.88
CA GLN A 41 14.93 2.12 9.64
C GLN A 41 15.97 1.21 10.31
N LEU A 42 15.55 0.07 10.87
CA LEU A 42 16.46 -0.92 11.46
C LEU A 42 17.46 -1.46 10.44
N ASP A 43 17.01 -1.73 9.22
CA ASP A 43 17.89 -2.17 8.14
C ASP A 43 18.87 -1.07 7.72
N ARG A 44 18.36 0.14 7.43
CA ARG A 44 19.18 1.29 7.02
C ARG A 44 20.25 1.69 8.05
N GLN A 45 19.98 1.49 9.33
CA GLN A 45 20.92 1.74 10.43
C GLN A 45 21.83 0.53 10.71
N GLY A 46 21.67 -0.57 10.00
CA GLY A 46 22.47 -1.79 10.16
C GLY A 46 22.18 -2.58 11.46
N ILE A 47 21.08 -2.26 12.14
CA ILE A 47 20.72 -2.90 13.42
C ILE A 47 20.35 -4.37 13.22
N LEU A 48 19.65 -4.71 12.15
CA LEU A 48 19.31 -6.08 11.81
C LEU A 48 20.59 -6.93 11.63
N ALA A 49 21.51 -6.44 10.83
CA ALA A 49 22.80 -7.10 10.59
C ALA A 49 23.66 -7.20 11.87
N LYS A 50 23.68 -6.17 12.70
CA LYS A 50 24.39 -6.13 13.99
C LYS A 50 23.97 -7.26 14.91
N HIS A 51 22.70 -7.59 14.98
CA HIS A 51 22.16 -8.63 15.86
C HIS A 51 21.98 -9.97 15.14
N GLY A 52 22.18 -10.03 13.82
CA GLY A 52 21.92 -11.22 13.01
C GLY A 52 20.46 -11.63 13.03
N VAL A 53 19.57 -10.64 12.90
CA VAL A 53 18.10 -10.79 12.90
C VAL A 53 17.59 -10.71 11.47
N GLU A 54 16.73 -11.64 11.09
CA GLU A 54 16.09 -11.71 9.79
C GLU A 54 14.68 -11.05 9.84
N LEU A 55 14.27 -10.38 8.75
CA LEU A 55 12.88 -9.98 8.57
C LEU A 55 12.11 -11.12 7.91
N ILE A 56 11.04 -11.57 8.57
CA ILE A 56 10.10 -12.57 8.06
C ILE A 56 8.74 -11.93 7.77
N GLY A 57 7.95 -12.58 6.91
CA GLY A 57 6.67 -12.04 6.40
C GLY A 57 6.87 -11.24 5.12
N ALA A 58 7.76 -10.24 5.13
CA ALA A 58 8.23 -9.51 3.96
C ALA A 58 9.64 -8.98 4.20
N ASN A 59 10.51 -9.09 3.22
CA ASN A 59 11.83 -8.46 3.25
C ASN A 59 11.73 -6.96 2.89
N ILE A 60 12.82 -6.21 3.06
CA ILE A 60 12.84 -4.75 2.82
C ILE A 60 12.44 -4.40 1.39
N ASP A 61 12.93 -5.13 0.39
CA ASP A 61 12.62 -4.87 -1.02
C ASP A 61 11.12 -5.08 -1.31
N ALA A 62 10.52 -6.13 -0.75
CA ALA A 62 9.08 -6.38 -0.86
C ALA A 62 8.26 -5.29 -0.17
N ILE A 63 8.69 -4.83 1.02
CA ILE A 63 8.03 -3.71 1.72
C ILE A 63 8.11 -2.44 0.86
N GLU A 64 9.28 -2.08 0.35
CA GLU A 64 9.45 -0.89 -0.49
C GLU A 64 8.63 -0.97 -1.80
N ARG A 65 8.54 -2.13 -2.42
CA ARG A 65 7.73 -2.34 -3.64
C ARG A 65 6.24 -2.25 -3.36
N GLY A 66 5.78 -2.74 -2.21
CA GLY A 66 4.38 -2.67 -1.81
C GLY A 66 3.95 -1.27 -1.39
N GLU A 67 4.84 -0.51 -0.72
CA GLU A 67 4.54 0.80 -0.16
C GLU A 67 4.72 1.96 -1.16
N ASP A 68 5.66 1.82 -2.12
CA ASP A 68 5.89 2.81 -3.16
C ASP A 68 4.84 2.68 -4.26
N ARG A 69 3.97 3.69 -4.38
CA ARG A 69 2.86 3.69 -5.34
C ARG A 69 3.32 3.55 -6.78
N GLN A 70 4.44 4.18 -7.17
CA GLN A 70 4.91 4.09 -8.55
C GLN A 70 5.47 2.70 -8.83
N LYS A 71 6.29 2.16 -7.93
CA LYS A 71 6.80 0.78 -8.04
C LYS A 71 5.65 -0.22 -8.13
N PHE A 72 4.61 -0.04 -7.30
CA PHE A 72 3.45 -0.92 -7.34
C PHE A 72 2.64 -0.80 -8.64
N LYS A 73 2.45 0.41 -9.18
CA LYS A 73 1.83 0.61 -10.49
C LYS A 73 2.63 -0.07 -11.61
N ASP A 74 3.95 0.04 -11.56
CA ASP A 74 4.84 -0.61 -12.54
C ASP A 74 4.72 -2.14 -12.45
N ILE A 75 4.60 -2.70 -11.24
CA ILE A 75 4.33 -4.12 -11.01
C ILE A 75 2.99 -4.52 -11.63
N VAL A 76 1.92 -3.78 -11.35
CA VAL A 76 0.58 -4.06 -11.89
C VAL A 76 0.60 -4.01 -13.42
N ALA A 77 1.22 -2.99 -14.01
CA ALA A 77 1.36 -2.87 -15.46
C ALA A 77 2.17 -4.05 -16.06
N LYS A 78 3.26 -4.46 -15.41
CA LYS A 78 4.12 -5.56 -15.85
C LYS A 78 3.39 -6.90 -15.93
N ILE A 79 2.47 -7.15 -15.01
CA ILE A 79 1.66 -8.38 -15.02
C ILE A 79 0.43 -8.31 -15.93
N GLY A 80 0.24 -7.18 -16.64
CA GLY A 80 -0.92 -6.95 -17.52
C GLY A 80 -2.20 -6.58 -16.77
N GLY A 81 -2.09 -6.11 -15.55
CA GLY A 81 -3.19 -5.53 -14.79
C GLY A 81 -3.35 -4.04 -15.08
N ASP A 82 -4.50 -3.50 -14.70
CA ASP A 82 -4.82 -2.08 -14.79
C ASP A 82 -4.78 -1.43 -13.40
N SER A 83 -4.37 -0.18 -13.37
CA SER A 83 -4.48 0.70 -12.20
C SER A 83 -5.17 2.00 -12.59
N ALA A 84 -5.78 2.68 -11.63
CA ALA A 84 -6.39 3.97 -11.86
C ALA A 84 -5.40 4.92 -12.57
N ARG A 85 -5.85 5.53 -13.68
CA ARG A 85 -5.03 6.47 -14.44
C ARG A 85 -4.71 7.67 -13.57
N SER A 86 -3.46 8.08 -13.54
CA SER A 86 -3.04 9.19 -12.69
C SER A 86 -1.79 9.86 -13.23
N ARG A 87 -1.60 11.11 -12.81
CA ARG A 87 -0.41 11.92 -13.13
C ARG A 87 -0.01 12.75 -11.93
N VAL A 88 1.29 12.84 -11.66
CA VAL A 88 1.85 13.80 -10.70
C VAL A 88 1.90 15.15 -11.38
N CYS A 89 1.37 16.19 -10.71
CA CYS A 89 1.28 17.56 -11.19
C CYS A 89 1.99 18.49 -10.21
N PHE A 90 2.80 19.41 -10.73
CA PHE A 90 3.61 20.35 -9.96
C PHE A 90 3.04 21.78 -9.95
N ASN A 91 2.00 22.02 -10.72
CA ASN A 91 1.32 23.31 -10.81
C ASN A 91 -0.12 23.11 -11.27
N MET A 92 -0.91 24.17 -11.15
CA MET A 92 -2.34 24.15 -11.48
C MET A 92 -2.61 23.96 -12.98
N ASP A 93 -1.69 24.38 -13.86
CA ASP A 93 -1.89 24.20 -15.32
C ASP A 93 -1.80 22.71 -15.66
N GLU A 94 -0.82 21.99 -15.12
CA GLU A 94 -0.69 20.53 -15.26
C GLU A 94 -1.90 19.80 -14.67
N VAL A 95 -2.42 20.26 -13.54
CA VAL A 95 -3.65 19.72 -12.93
C VAL A 95 -4.83 19.84 -13.90
N LYS A 96 -5.03 21.02 -14.51
CA LYS A 96 -6.12 21.26 -15.45
C LYS A 96 -5.98 20.42 -16.73
N GLU A 97 -4.76 20.31 -17.27
CA GLU A 97 -4.49 19.43 -18.40
C GLU A 97 -4.82 17.97 -18.09
N THR A 98 -4.36 17.48 -16.93
CA THR A 98 -4.62 16.11 -16.50
C THR A 98 -6.09 15.81 -16.34
N VAL A 99 -6.85 16.74 -15.76
CA VAL A 99 -8.31 16.56 -15.63
C VAL A 99 -9.03 16.65 -16.97
N ALA A 100 -8.52 17.43 -17.92
CA ALA A 100 -9.07 17.44 -19.28
C ALA A 100 -8.93 16.07 -19.98
N GLU A 101 -7.90 15.30 -19.66
CA GLU A 101 -7.68 13.93 -20.16
C GLU A 101 -8.47 12.87 -19.37
N LEU A 102 -8.49 12.97 -18.03
CA LEU A 102 -9.11 11.96 -17.17
C LEU A 102 -10.63 12.11 -17.08
N GLY A 103 -11.14 13.36 -17.12
CA GLY A 103 -12.51 13.70 -16.78
C GLY A 103 -12.73 13.81 -15.26
N LEU A 104 -13.85 14.43 -14.88
CA LEU A 104 -14.31 14.47 -13.48
C LEU A 104 -15.27 13.31 -13.20
N PRO A 105 -15.36 12.80 -11.97
CA PRO A 105 -14.59 13.22 -10.79
C PRO A 105 -13.16 12.67 -10.75
N VAL A 106 -12.28 13.39 -10.04
CA VAL A 106 -10.89 12.96 -9.78
C VAL A 106 -10.57 13.00 -8.29
N VAL A 107 -9.60 12.16 -7.88
CA VAL A 107 -9.03 12.20 -6.55
C VAL A 107 -7.74 13.03 -6.59
N VAL A 108 -7.60 13.94 -5.64
CA VAL A 108 -6.40 14.76 -5.44
C VAL A 108 -5.68 14.23 -4.20
N ARG A 109 -4.38 13.96 -4.31
CA ARG A 109 -3.55 13.47 -3.20
C ARG A 109 -2.20 14.17 -3.20
N PRO A 110 -1.94 15.10 -2.28
CA PRO A 110 -0.62 15.71 -2.13
C PRO A 110 0.39 14.68 -1.63
N SER A 111 1.67 14.87 -2.02
CA SER A 111 2.75 14.02 -1.55
C SER A 111 3.11 14.36 -0.10
N PHE A 112 3.38 13.33 0.71
CA PHE A 112 3.90 13.43 2.08
C PHE A 112 3.08 14.30 3.05
N THR A 113 1.76 14.46 2.85
CA THR A 113 0.90 15.14 3.83
C THR A 113 0.36 14.17 4.86
N MET A 114 0.31 14.59 6.12
CA MET A 114 -0.30 13.83 7.21
C MET A 114 -1.77 14.19 7.38
N GLY A 115 -2.59 13.21 7.75
CA GLY A 115 -3.99 13.44 8.10
C GLY A 115 -4.91 13.83 6.95
N GLY A 116 -4.49 13.60 5.70
CA GLY A 116 -5.33 13.90 4.51
C GLY A 116 -5.44 15.39 4.16
N LEU A 117 -4.60 16.24 4.75
CA LEU A 117 -4.59 17.68 4.45
C LEU A 117 -4.34 17.91 2.95
N GLY A 118 -5.22 18.68 2.29
CA GLY A 118 -5.16 18.95 0.84
C GLY A 118 -5.54 17.76 -0.04
N SER A 119 -6.01 16.64 0.54
CA SER A 119 -6.55 15.49 -0.20
C SER A 119 -8.06 15.64 -0.34
N GLY A 120 -8.60 15.12 -1.43
CA GLY A 120 -10.05 15.10 -1.61
C GLY A 120 -10.52 14.59 -2.95
N LEU A 121 -11.82 14.48 -3.07
CA LEU A 121 -12.51 14.12 -4.31
C LEU A 121 -13.10 15.40 -4.92
N ALA A 122 -12.71 15.70 -6.15
CA ALA A 122 -13.19 16.85 -6.89
C ALA A 122 -14.25 16.42 -7.90
N PHE A 123 -15.48 16.89 -7.71
CA PHE A 123 -16.60 16.64 -8.64
C PHE A 123 -16.76 17.78 -9.67
N THR A 124 -16.26 18.96 -9.35
CA THR A 124 -16.34 20.17 -10.18
C THR A 124 -14.97 20.79 -10.36
N MET A 125 -14.81 21.66 -11.35
CA MET A 125 -13.58 22.42 -11.54
C MET A 125 -13.29 23.35 -10.36
N GLU A 126 -14.31 23.88 -9.70
CA GLU A 126 -14.18 24.70 -8.50
C GLU A 126 -13.62 23.89 -7.32
N ASP A 127 -14.14 22.67 -7.10
CA ASP A 127 -13.57 21.74 -6.12
C ASP A 127 -12.12 21.44 -6.42
N LEU A 128 -11.81 21.15 -7.70
CA LEU A 128 -10.47 20.85 -8.15
C LEU A 128 -9.49 21.97 -7.84
N GLU A 129 -9.83 23.20 -8.22
CA GLU A 129 -8.96 24.36 -8.01
C GLU A 129 -8.68 24.60 -6.53
N ARG A 130 -9.71 24.47 -5.69
CA ARG A 130 -9.56 24.58 -4.23
C ARG A 130 -8.72 23.45 -3.66
N ILE A 131 -9.08 22.19 -3.91
CA ILE A 131 -8.42 21.03 -3.29
C ILE A 131 -6.98 20.87 -3.80
N ALA A 132 -6.76 21.03 -5.11
CA ALA A 132 -5.43 20.93 -5.68
C ALA A 132 -4.53 22.11 -5.29
N GLY A 133 -5.10 23.32 -5.17
CA GLY A 133 -4.38 24.48 -4.63
C GLY A 133 -3.91 24.23 -3.20
N ASP A 134 -4.82 23.85 -2.32
CA ASP A 134 -4.49 23.51 -0.93
C ASP A 134 -3.48 22.35 -0.85
N GLY A 135 -3.57 21.38 -1.77
CA GLY A 135 -2.67 20.24 -1.85
C GLY A 135 -1.25 20.62 -2.29
N LEU A 136 -1.11 21.48 -3.31
CA LEU A 136 0.18 21.99 -3.78
C LEU A 136 0.88 22.82 -2.70
N ASP A 137 0.12 23.63 -1.97
CA ASP A 137 0.65 24.46 -0.88
C ASP A 137 1.04 23.62 0.35
N ALA A 138 0.30 22.55 0.63
CA ALA A 138 0.56 21.68 1.79
C ALA A 138 1.68 20.66 1.54
N SER A 139 1.95 20.31 0.27
CA SER A 139 2.95 19.30 -0.10
C SER A 139 4.37 19.84 0.08
N PRO A 140 5.24 19.19 0.87
CA PRO A 140 6.66 19.57 0.97
C PRO A 140 7.41 19.54 -0.36
N GLU A 141 6.93 18.74 -1.31
CA GLU A 141 7.50 18.62 -2.67
C GLU A 141 6.77 19.49 -3.70
N ALA A 142 5.82 20.31 -3.25
CA ALA A 142 4.99 21.18 -4.10
C ALA A 142 4.37 20.41 -5.29
N ASN A 143 3.85 19.19 -5.03
CA ASN A 143 3.17 18.39 -6.05
C ASN A 143 1.94 17.70 -5.50
N VAL A 144 1.03 17.35 -6.40
CA VAL A 144 -0.16 16.55 -6.13
C VAL A 144 -0.29 15.43 -7.17
N LEU A 145 -0.76 14.26 -6.73
CA LEU A 145 -1.23 13.22 -7.63
C LEU A 145 -2.70 13.50 -7.98
N ILE A 146 -3.01 13.58 -9.27
CA ILE A 146 -4.37 13.58 -9.79
C ILE A 146 -4.67 12.20 -10.34
N GLU A 147 -5.73 11.59 -9.84
CA GLU A 147 -6.10 10.21 -10.15
C GLU A 147 -7.57 10.14 -10.56
N GLU A 148 -7.89 9.35 -11.59
CA GLU A 148 -9.29 9.11 -11.96
C GLU A 148 -10.05 8.48 -10.81
N SER A 149 -11.30 8.88 -10.62
CA SER A 149 -12.11 8.31 -9.55
C SER A 149 -12.74 7.00 -10.00
N ILE A 150 -12.55 5.98 -9.20
CA ILE A 150 -13.25 4.69 -9.30
C ILE A 150 -14.36 4.56 -8.25
N LEU A 151 -14.83 5.69 -7.72
CA LEU A 151 -15.95 5.75 -6.78
C LEU A 151 -17.18 5.04 -7.35
N GLY A 152 -17.81 4.22 -6.53
CA GLY A 152 -19.00 3.46 -6.92
C GLY A 152 -18.71 2.14 -7.64
N TRP A 153 -17.45 1.80 -7.88
CA TRP A 153 -17.09 0.48 -8.40
C TRP A 153 -17.32 -0.59 -7.33
N LYS A 154 -17.46 -1.83 -7.77
CA LYS A 154 -17.42 -2.99 -6.87
C LYS A 154 -16.01 -3.19 -6.34
N GLU A 155 -15.91 -3.58 -5.09
CA GLU A 155 -14.65 -3.86 -4.41
C GLU A 155 -14.57 -5.32 -4.00
N PHE A 156 -13.49 -5.97 -4.41
CA PHE A 156 -13.17 -7.35 -4.06
C PHE A 156 -11.74 -7.43 -3.56
N GLU A 157 -11.50 -8.31 -2.60
CA GLU A 157 -10.19 -8.57 -2.04
C GLU A 157 -9.86 -10.06 -2.13
N LEU A 158 -8.61 -10.39 -2.34
CA LEU A 158 -8.10 -11.75 -2.24
C LEU A 158 -7.01 -11.80 -1.18
N GLU A 159 -7.20 -12.68 -0.20
CA GLU A 159 -6.16 -13.00 0.76
C GLU A 159 -5.29 -14.13 0.21
N LEU A 160 -4.01 -13.85 0.03
CA LEU A 160 -3.05 -14.82 -0.49
C LEU A 160 -1.89 -15.00 0.49
N MET A 161 -1.32 -16.21 0.48
CA MET A 161 -0.04 -16.49 1.13
C MET A 161 0.90 -17.17 0.15
N ARG A 162 2.19 -16.84 0.26
CA ARG A 162 3.26 -17.47 -0.50
C ARG A 162 4.39 -17.90 0.43
N ASP A 163 4.94 -19.10 0.21
CA ASP A 163 6.12 -19.60 0.93
C ASP A 163 7.41 -19.47 0.09
N GLY A 164 8.55 -19.80 0.72
CA GLY A 164 9.85 -19.74 0.08
C GLY A 164 10.06 -20.75 -1.07
N ASP A 165 9.20 -21.77 -1.18
CA ASP A 165 9.19 -22.76 -2.25
C ASP A 165 8.27 -22.38 -3.43
N ASP A 166 7.75 -21.14 -3.42
CA ASP A 166 6.81 -20.60 -4.41
C ASP A 166 5.44 -21.29 -4.42
N ASN A 167 5.04 -21.93 -3.33
CA ASN A 167 3.65 -22.37 -3.19
C ASN A 167 2.79 -21.16 -2.83
N VAL A 168 1.74 -20.93 -3.62
CA VAL A 168 0.79 -19.83 -3.39
C VAL A 168 -0.58 -20.39 -3.09
N VAL A 169 -1.19 -19.92 -2.01
CA VAL A 169 -2.54 -20.29 -1.59
C VAL A 169 -3.43 -19.06 -1.56
N VAL A 170 -4.59 -19.12 -2.20
CA VAL A 170 -5.67 -18.16 -1.99
C VAL A 170 -6.47 -18.64 -0.77
N ILE A 171 -6.38 -17.87 0.31
CA ILE A 171 -7.01 -18.22 1.60
C ILE A 171 -8.48 -17.87 1.57
N ALA A 172 -8.81 -16.67 1.08
CA ALA A 172 -10.18 -16.19 0.99
C ALA A 172 -10.34 -15.22 -0.20
N SER A 173 -11.58 -15.18 -0.70
CA SER A 173 -12.07 -14.08 -1.53
C SER A 173 -13.12 -13.32 -0.74
N ILE A 174 -13.02 -12.00 -0.74
CA ILE A 174 -13.88 -11.11 0.04
C ILE A 174 -14.56 -10.14 -0.93
N GLU A 175 -15.82 -9.87 -0.68
CA GLU A 175 -16.60 -8.85 -1.39
C GLU A 175 -17.10 -7.82 -0.40
N ASN A 176 -16.82 -6.54 -0.69
CA ASN A 176 -17.43 -5.41 -0.01
C ASN A 176 -18.81 -5.15 -0.64
N VAL A 177 -19.89 -5.27 0.16
CA VAL A 177 -21.26 -5.09 -0.32
C VAL A 177 -21.49 -3.62 -0.70
N ASP A 178 -20.89 -2.71 0.06
CA ASP A 178 -20.91 -1.30 -0.24
C ASP A 178 -19.93 -0.99 -1.39
N ALA A 179 -20.31 -0.04 -2.23
CA ALA A 179 -19.47 0.39 -3.34
C ALA A 179 -18.19 1.10 -2.83
N LEU A 180 -17.14 1.06 -3.63
CA LEU A 180 -15.87 1.74 -3.34
C LEU A 180 -16.09 3.20 -2.98
N GLY A 181 -15.45 3.65 -1.91
CA GLY A 181 -15.61 4.97 -1.30
C GLY A 181 -16.18 4.91 0.13
N VAL A 182 -16.77 3.79 0.52
CA VAL A 182 -17.06 3.46 1.92
C VAL A 182 -15.80 2.77 2.49
N HIS A 183 -15.33 3.22 3.66
CA HIS A 183 -14.16 2.59 4.29
C HIS A 183 -14.44 1.13 4.59
N THR A 184 -13.50 0.22 4.29
CA THR A 184 -13.64 -1.23 4.50
C THR A 184 -14.09 -1.59 5.91
N GLY A 185 -13.61 -0.88 6.94
CA GLY A 185 -14.03 -1.07 8.33
C GLY A 185 -15.47 -0.68 8.64
N ASP A 186 -16.14 0.08 7.76
CA ASP A 186 -17.50 0.56 7.88
C ASP A 186 -18.45 -0.12 6.87
N SER A 187 -17.89 -0.98 5.99
CA SER A 187 -18.62 -1.72 4.97
C SER A 187 -19.03 -3.10 5.47
N VAL A 188 -20.14 -3.62 4.96
CA VAL A 188 -20.51 -5.03 5.14
C VAL A 188 -19.65 -5.86 4.17
N THR A 189 -18.84 -6.74 4.73
CA THR A 189 -17.98 -7.65 3.97
C THR A 189 -18.49 -9.08 4.04
N VAL A 190 -18.40 -9.81 2.94
CA VAL A 190 -18.76 -11.22 2.86
C VAL A 190 -17.61 -12.05 2.29
N ALA A 191 -17.37 -13.20 2.90
CA ALA A 191 -16.41 -14.19 2.43
C ALA A 191 -17.08 -15.59 2.39
N PRO A 192 -16.96 -16.32 1.28
CA PRO A 192 -16.32 -15.94 0.02
C PRO A 192 -17.13 -14.88 -0.74
N ALA A 193 -16.49 -14.20 -1.72
CA ALA A 193 -17.19 -13.30 -2.65
C ALA A 193 -18.33 -14.01 -3.37
N LEU A 194 -19.51 -13.36 -3.40
CA LEU A 194 -20.76 -14.00 -3.86
C LEU A 194 -21.12 -13.64 -5.30
N THR A 195 -20.70 -12.47 -5.80
CA THR A 195 -21.15 -11.96 -7.09
C THR A 195 -20.12 -12.09 -8.21
N LEU A 196 -18.94 -12.63 -7.95
CA LEU A 196 -17.95 -12.96 -8.97
C LEU A 196 -18.40 -14.19 -9.77
N THR A 197 -18.30 -14.09 -11.09
CA THR A 197 -18.34 -15.28 -11.94
C THR A 197 -17.04 -16.08 -11.77
N ASP A 198 -17.07 -17.36 -12.10
CA ASP A 198 -15.87 -18.20 -12.08
C ASP A 198 -14.72 -17.60 -12.92
N ARG A 199 -15.02 -17.06 -14.08
CA ARG A 199 -14.03 -16.41 -14.95
C ARG A 199 -13.39 -15.20 -14.29
N GLU A 200 -14.17 -14.34 -13.66
CA GLU A 200 -13.67 -13.15 -12.96
C GLU A 200 -12.79 -13.56 -11.77
N PHE A 201 -13.25 -14.53 -10.97
CA PHE A 201 -12.47 -15.08 -9.85
C PHE A 201 -11.13 -15.65 -10.33
N GLN A 202 -11.13 -16.46 -11.40
CA GLN A 202 -9.89 -17.03 -11.94
C GLN A 202 -8.93 -15.93 -12.44
N THR A 203 -9.45 -14.88 -13.09
CA THR A 203 -8.65 -13.74 -13.54
C THR A 203 -8.01 -13.01 -12.36
N MET A 204 -8.81 -12.70 -11.32
CA MET A 204 -8.31 -12.06 -10.11
C MET A 204 -7.27 -12.91 -9.39
N ARG A 205 -7.53 -14.22 -9.27
CA ARG A 205 -6.58 -15.15 -8.68
C ARG A 205 -5.25 -15.16 -9.42
N ASP A 206 -5.26 -15.27 -10.73
CA ASP A 206 -4.05 -15.33 -11.55
C ASP A 206 -3.27 -14.00 -11.46
N GLN A 207 -3.96 -12.88 -11.45
CA GLN A 207 -3.35 -11.57 -11.21
C GLN A 207 -2.78 -11.44 -9.79
N GLY A 208 -3.50 -11.85 -8.76
CA GLY A 208 -3.04 -11.82 -7.38
C GLY A 208 -1.79 -12.68 -7.17
N ILE A 209 -1.74 -13.89 -7.75
CA ILE A 209 -0.56 -14.75 -7.74
C ILE A 209 0.63 -14.08 -8.44
N ALA A 210 0.40 -13.44 -9.59
CA ALA A 210 1.44 -12.73 -10.31
C ALA A 210 1.96 -11.51 -9.52
N ILE A 211 1.07 -10.76 -8.86
CA ILE A 211 1.43 -9.61 -8.01
C ILE A 211 2.29 -10.04 -6.83
N ILE A 212 1.87 -11.05 -6.04
CA ILE A 212 2.62 -11.46 -4.85
C ILE A 212 4.02 -11.97 -5.19
N ARG A 213 4.17 -12.63 -6.36
CA ARG A 213 5.46 -13.05 -6.90
C ARG A 213 6.32 -11.87 -7.31
N GLU A 214 5.75 -10.89 -8.02
CA GLU A 214 6.49 -9.73 -8.52
C GLU A 214 6.86 -8.77 -7.39
N VAL A 215 6.02 -8.60 -6.37
CA VAL A 215 6.33 -7.86 -5.14
C VAL A 215 7.49 -8.52 -4.39
N GLY A 216 7.54 -9.86 -4.41
CA GLY A 216 8.63 -10.63 -3.80
C GLY A 216 8.35 -11.03 -2.35
N VAL A 217 7.08 -11.08 -1.93
CA VAL A 217 6.71 -11.70 -0.65
C VAL A 217 6.90 -13.21 -0.79
N ASP A 218 7.68 -13.82 0.11
CA ASP A 218 8.06 -15.24 0.07
C ASP A 218 7.88 -15.99 1.39
N THR A 219 7.41 -15.32 2.44
CA THR A 219 7.19 -15.91 3.77
C THR A 219 5.93 -15.35 4.42
N GLY A 220 4.95 -14.96 3.62
CA GLY A 220 3.72 -14.34 4.10
C GLY A 220 2.77 -13.96 2.95
N GLY A 221 1.99 -12.94 3.20
CA GLY A 221 1.01 -12.42 2.24
C GLY A 221 0.67 -10.97 2.51
#